data_dc94aaf9fd2f150b1e5c07f0c1a6cb8e
#
_entry.id   dc94aaf9fd2f150b1e5c07f0c1a6cb8e
#
_cell.length_a   1.000
_cell.length_b   1.000
_cell.length_c   1.000
_cell.angle_alpha   90.00
_cell.angle_beta   90.00
_cell.angle_gamma   90.00
#
_symmetry.space_group_name_H-M   'P 1'
#
loop_
_entity.id
_entity.type
_entity.pdbx_description
1 polymer ?
#
loop_
_entity_poly.entity_id
_entity_poly.type
_entity_poly.pdbx_seq_one_letter_code
_entity_poly.pdbx_strand_id
1 'polypeptide(L)'
;MASELTVIILRFAFLALLWFFVFLVLAAARRDLGLGKNFRTVSVDAFASPALPAAEQAPVAAPPARPSQLVITEGAQASAMMQLGDEPITIGRANDIEVSLQDDYASGRHARLFPQGSRWFLEDLGSTNGTYVDGQRLSRATVIEPGTEFRVGGTTMQLRG
;
A
#
# COMPACT_ATOMS: atom_id res chain seq x y z
N MET A 1 -49.09 23.04 25.34
CA MET A 1 -48.43 21.86 25.92
C MET A 1 -48.24 20.70 24.91
N ALA A 2 -49.16 20.46 23.97
CA ALA A 2 -48.99 19.40 22.97
C ALA A 2 -47.83 19.68 21.98
N SER A 3 -47.58 20.94 21.62
CA SER A 3 -46.51 21.32 20.67
C SER A 3 -45.10 21.14 21.22
N GLU A 4 -44.89 21.35 22.50
CA GLU A 4 -43.59 21.16 23.14
C GLU A 4 -43.20 19.67 23.17
N LEU A 5 -44.14 18.81 23.53
CA LEU A 5 -43.93 17.35 23.54
C LEU A 5 -43.63 16.82 22.15
N THR A 6 -44.31 17.32 21.12
CA THR A 6 -44.09 16.92 19.73
C THR A 6 -42.69 17.32 19.25
N VAL A 7 -42.22 18.51 19.60
CA VAL A 7 -40.86 18.98 19.24
C VAL A 7 -39.79 18.13 19.92
N ILE A 8 -39.98 17.77 21.19
CA ILE A 8 -39.05 16.93 21.93
C ILE A 8 -38.97 15.54 21.30
N ILE A 9 -40.11 14.91 20.97
CA ILE A 9 -40.17 13.61 20.32
C ILE A 9 -39.46 13.65 18.95
N LEU A 10 -39.72 14.68 18.14
CA LEU A 10 -39.09 14.84 16.83
C LEU A 10 -37.58 15.00 16.95
N ARG A 11 -37.10 15.73 17.95
CA ARG A 11 -35.67 15.92 18.22
C ARG A 11 -34.97 14.61 18.59
N PHE A 12 -35.57 13.81 19.46
CA PHE A 12 -35.00 12.50 19.82
C PHE A 12 -35.08 11.50 18.68
N ALA A 13 -36.15 11.50 17.89
CA ALA A 13 -36.26 10.66 16.70
C ALA A 13 -35.18 11.00 15.67
N PHE A 14 -34.90 12.29 15.43
CA PHE A 14 -33.85 12.76 14.54
C PHE A 14 -32.47 12.34 15.04
N LEU A 15 -32.18 12.49 16.33
CA LEU A 15 -30.90 12.07 16.92
C LEU A 15 -30.72 10.57 16.84
N ALA A 16 -31.74 9.78 17.09
CA ALA A 16 -31.67 8.32 16.94
C ALA A 16 -31.38 7.90 15.50
N LEU A 17 -32.01 8.54 14.51
CA LEU A 17 -31.81 8.29 13.10
C LEU A 17 -30.39 8.68 12.66
N LEU A 18 -29.87 9.82 13.17
CA LEU A 18 -28.50 10.27 12.92
C LEU A 18 -27.49 9.26 13.46
N TRP A 19 -27.66 8.81 14.70
CA TRP A 19 -26.77 7.83 15.31
C TRP A 19 -26.84 6.47 14.61
N PHE A 20 -28.02 6.07 14.18
CA PHE A 20 -28.20 4.85 13.37
C PHE A 20 -27.45 4.94 12.04
N PHE A 21 -27.52 6.10 11.36
CA PHE A 21 -26.80 6.34 10.12
C PHE A 21 -25.28 6.31 10.33
N VAL A 22 -24.78 6.97 11.39
CA VAL A 22 -23.35 6.95 11.75
C VAL A 22 -22.88 5.52 12.03
N PHE A 23 -23.68 4.73 12.76
CA PHE A 23 -23.36 3.32 13.02
C PHE A 23 -23.32 2.50 11.73
N LEU A 24 -24.23 2.74 10.79
CA LEU A 24 -24.30 2.05 9.51
C LEU A 24 -23.07 2.38 8.64
N VAL A 25 -22.65 3.65 8.61
CA VAL A 25 -21.42 4.08 7.91
C VAL A 25 -20.18 3.47 8.54
N LEU A 26 -20.07 3.44 9.87
CA LEU A 26 -18.96 2.79 10.58
C LEU A 26 -18.93 1.27 10.36
N ALA A 27 -20.08 0.62 10.29
CA ALA A 27 -20.19 -0.80 10.00
C ALA A 27 -19.76 -1.13 8.56
N ALA A 28 -20.14 -0.26 7.60
CA ALA A 28 -19.71 -0.38 6.21
C ALA A 28 -18.19 -0.16 6.08
N ALA A 29 -17.65 0.86 6.72
CA ALA A 29 -16.21 1.14 6.74
C ALA A 29 -15.37 -0.01 7.35
N ARG A 30 -15.90 -0.69 8.37
CA ARG A 30 -15.26 -1.88 8.95
C ARG A 30 -15.27 -3.09 8.01
N ARG A 31 -16.22 -3.18 7.09
CA ARG A 31 -16.26 -4.22 6.06
C ARG A 31 -15.22 -3.98 4.96
N ASP A 32 -14.99 -2.72 4.60
CA ASP A 32 -13.98 -2.34 3.60
C ASP A 32 -12.54 -2.42 4.15
N LEU A 33 -12.36 -2.20 5.45
CA LEU A 33 -11.08 -2.36 6.13
C LEU A 33 -10.77 -3.84 6.43
N GLY A 34 -11.13 -4.75 5.54
CA GLY A 34 -10.81 -6.19 5.48
C GLY A 34 -9.80 -6.74 6.49
N LEU A 35 -10.07 -6.62 7.79
CA LEU A 35 -9.39 -7.37 8.84
C LEU A 35 -9.93 -8.81 8.86
N GLY A 36 -9.99 -9.41 7.67
CA GLY A 36 -10.26 -10.82 7.46
C GLY A 36 -9.00 -11.62 7.75
N LYS A 37 -8.86 -12.08 8.97
CA LYS A 37 -8.02 -13.21 9.35
C LYS A 37 -8.43 -14.43 8.51
N ASN A 38 -7.79 -14.64 7.39
CA ASN A 38 -7.75 -15.94 6.74
C ASN A 38 -6.34 -16.51 6.89
N PHE A 39 -5.94 -16.77 8.14
CA PHE A 39 -4.95 -17.81 8.40
C PHE A 39 -5.65 -19.15 8.20
N ARG A 40 -5.66 -19.63 6.98
CA ARG A 40 -5.94 -21.02 6.71
C ARG A 40 -4.69 -21.80 7.10
N THR A 41 -4.64 -22.25 8.34
CA THR A 41 -3.70 -23.29 8.77
C THR A 41 -4.05 -24.53 7.95
N VAL A 42 -3.24 -24.81 6.94
CA VAL A 42 -3.24 -26.11 6.28
C VAL A 42 -2.54 -27.05 7.25
N SER A 43 -3.31 -27.87 7.95
CA SER A 43 -2.79 -28.99 8.72
C SER A 43 -2.15 -29.96 7.73
N VAL A 44 -0.84 -30.08 7.80
CA VAL A 44 -0.08 -31.16 7.14
C VAL A 44 -0.15 -32.39 8.05
N ASP A 45 -1.25 -33.14 7.95
CA ASP A 45 -1.27 -34.49 8.48
C ASP A 45 -1.22 -35.51 7.33
N ALA A 46 -0.14 -36.25 7.37
CA ALA A 46 0.05 -37.59 6.88
C ALA A 46 -0.25 -37.90 5.41
N PHE A 47 0.77 -37.91 4.58
CA PHE A 47 0.94 -38.99 3.62
C PHE A 47 2.35 -39.54 3.68
N ALA A 48 2.44 -40.74 4.24
CA ALA A 48 3.62 -41.57 4.18
C ALA A 48 4.00 -41.88 2.72
N SER A 49 5.28 -41.82 2.48
CA SER A 49 6.02 -42.11 1.27
C SER A 49 5.68 -43.44 0.57
N PRO A 50 5.99 -43.52 -0.73
CA PRO A 50 7.12 -44.35 -1.11
C PRO A 50 8.16 -43.60 -1.95
N ALA A 51 9.40 -43.95 -1.71
CA ALA A 51 10.58 -43.44 -2.39
C ALA A 51 10.51 -43.66 -3.90
N LEU A 52 10.70 -42.58 -4.67
CA LEU A 52 11.02 -42.59 -6.08
C LEU A 52 12.45 -42.06 -6.30
N PRO A 53 13.16 -42.56 -7.32
CA PRO A 53 14.61 -42.39 -7.45
C PRO A 53 14.98 -40.94 -7.75
N ALA A 54 16.18 -40.56 -7.31
CA ALA A 54 16.81 -39.28 -7.50
C ALA A 54 16.72 -38.82 -8.96
N ALA A 55 15.77 -37.91 -9.23
CA ALA A 55 15.80 -37.09 -10.43
C ALA A 55 16.66 -35.87 -10.09
N GLU A 56 17.69 -35.73 -10.88
CA GLU A 56 18.61 -34.62 -11.06
C GLU A 56 17.97 -33.29 -10.70
N GLN A 57 18.40 -32.71 -9.57
CA GLN A 57 17.95 -31.39 -9.13
C GLN A 57 18.49 -30.39 -10.13
N ALA A 58 17.60 -29.94 -11.05
CA ALA A 58 17.84 -28.71 -11.76
C ALA A 58 18.11 -27.60 -10.71
N PRO A 59 19.03 -26.66 -10.97
CA PRO A 59 19.33 -25.59 -10.02
C PRO A 59 18.02 -24.87 -9.68
N VAL A 60 17.57 -25.01 -8.45
CA VAL A 60 16.47 -24.19 -7.90
C VAL A 60 16.98 -22.78 -8.01
N ALA A 61 16.41 -22.01 -8.96
CA ALA A 61 16.67 -20.58 -9.05
C ALA A 61 16.46 -20.00 -7.66
N ALA A 62 17.50 -19.39 -7.09
CA ALA A 62 17.41 -18.70 -5.84
C ALA A 62 16.22 -17.75 -5.91
N PRO A 63 15.38 -17.63 -4.87
CA PRO A 63 14.28 -16.69 -4.87
C PRO A 63 14.84 -15.31 -5.27
N PRO A 64 14.18 -14.56 -6.17
CA PRO A 64 14.68 -13.30 -6.66
C PRO A 64 15.08 -12.44 -5.47
N ALA A 65 16.34 -12.01 -5.45
CA ALA A 65 16.86 -11.17 -4.39
C ALA A 65 15.97 -9.92 -4.32
N ARG A 66 15.53 -9.57 -3.11
CA ARG A 66 14.70 -8.40 -2.89
C ARG A 66 15.44 -7.16 -3.41
N PRO A 67 14.76 -6.28 -4.17
CA PRO A 67 15.38 -5.03 -4.60
C PRO A 67 15.99 -4.28 -3.42
N SER A 68 17.24 -3.87 -3.55
CA SER A 68 18.01 -3.22 -2.49
C SER A 68 18.27 -1.74 -2.74
N GLN A 69 17.89 -1.23 -3.93
CA GLN A 69 18.14 0.14 -4.31
C GLN A 69 16.91 0.80 -4.97
N LEU A 70 16.66 2.04 -4.59
CA LEU A 70 15.76 2.96 -5.29
C LEU A 70 16.61 3.91 -6.14
N VAL A 71 16.28 4.03 -7.42
CA VAL A 71 16.99 4.89 -8.36
C VAL A 71 16.01 5.89 -8.97
N ILE A 72 16.35 7.16 -8.95
CA ILE A 72 15.60 8.22 -9.66
C ILE A 72 16.10 8.25 -11.10
N THR A 73 15.22 7.97 -12.06
CA THR A 73 15.55 7.93 -13.50
C THR A 73 15.30 9.25 -14.18
N GLU A 74 14.24 9.98 -13.76
CA GLU A 74 13.87 11.26 -14.33
C GLU A 74 13.43 12.26 -13.24
N GLY A 75 13.66 13.55 -13.49
CA GLY A 75 13.33 14.64 -12.59
C GLY A 75 14.54 15.47 -12.18
N ALA A 76 14.34 16.41 -11.26
CA ALA A 76 15.40 17.32 -10.81
C ALA A 76 16.60 16.61 -10.13
N GLN A 77 16.35 15.42 -9.60
CA GLN A 77 17.34 14.60 -8.89
C GLN A 77 17.69 13.31 -9.65
N ALA A 78 17.56 13.32 -10.99
CA ALA A 78 17.89 12.17 -11.82
C ALA A 78 19.31 11.65 -11.52
N SER A 79 19.46 10.32 -11.52
CA SER A 79 20.66 9.57 -11.14
C SER A 79 20.93 9.47 -9.62
N ALA A 80 20.10 10.06 -8.76
CA ALA A 80 20.20 9.80 -7.33
C ALA A 80 19.81 8.35 -7.01
N MET A 81 20.54 7.74 -6.09
CA MET A 81 20.32 6.37 -5.62
C MET A 81 20.24 6.34 -4.11
N MET A 82 19.31 5.53 -3.60
CA MET A 82 19.14 5.27 -2.18
C MET A 82 19.15 3.77 -1.91
N GLN A 83 19.86 3.34 -0.87
CA GLN A 83 19.78 1.97 -0.38
C GLN A 83 18.46 1.74 0.34
N LEU A 84 17.82 0.62 0.03
CA LEU A 84 16.57 0.19 0.66
C LEU A 84 16.89 -0.79 1.78
N GLY A 85 16.38 -0.49 2.97
CA GLY A 85 16.43 -1.37 4.16
C GLY A 85 15.15 -2.20 4.31
N ASP A 86 14.79 -2.46 5.57
CA ASP A 86 13.57 -3.19 5.94
C ASP A 86 12.45 -2.25 6.41
N GLU A 87 12.68 -0.95 6.40
CA GLU A 87 11.73 0.05 6.87
C GLU A 87 10.93 0.67 5.71
N PRO A 88 9.69 1.08 5.96
CA PRO A 88 8.91 1.85 5.00
C PRO A 88 9.59 3.20 4.71
N ILE A 89 9.51 3.64 3.46
CA ILE A 89 10.08 4.88 2.96
C ILE A 89 8.94 5.76 2.46
N THR A 90 8.88 6.98 2.95
CA THR A 90 7.96 8.01 2.45
C THR A 90 8.65 8.83 1.36
N ILE A 91 7.94 9.08 0.27
CA ILE A 91 8.41 9.82 -0.90
C ILE A 91 7.53 11.05 -1.08
N GLY A 92 8.12 12.22 -1.28
CA GLY A 92 7.38 13.46 -1.47
C GLY A 92 8.25 14.71 -1.39
N ARG A 93 7.63 15.88 -1.27
CA ARG A 93 8.34 17.18 -1.27
C ARG A 93 8.74 17.67 0.13
N ALA A 94 8.26 17.07 1.20
CA ALA A 94 8.63 17.48 2.56
C ALA A 94 10.11 17.17 2.83
N ASN A 95 10.76 18.01 3.65
CA ASN A 95 12.19 17.84 3.96
C ASN A 95 12.44 16.86 5.13
N ASP A 96 11.38 16.45 5.83
CA ASP A 96 11.40 15.60 7.03
C ASP A 96 11.06 14.13 6.71
N ILE A 97 11.22 13.70 5.47
CA ILE A 97 10.92 12.35 4.99
C ILE A 97 12.15 11.70 4.33
N GLU A 98 12.10 10.39 4.16
CA GLU A 98 13.25 9.58 3.70
C GLU A 98 13.69 9.94 2.28
N VAL A 99 12.72 10.17 1.35
CA VAL A 99 12.99 10.59 -0.03
C VAL A 99 12.33 11.93 -0.29
N SER A 100 13.10 13.00 -0.03
CA SER A 100 12.66 14.37 -0.33
C SER A 100 12.91 14.71 -1.80
N LEU A 101 11.83 14.98 -2.54
CA LEU A 101 11.86 15.34 -3.95
C LEU A 101 11.84 16.85 -4.13
N GLN A 102 12.70 17.38 -5.00
CA GLN A 102 12.65 18.76 -5.48
C GLN A 102 11.68 18.86 -6.66
N ASP A 103 10.39 18.63 -6.38
CA ASP A 103 9.34 18.52 -7.39
C ASP A 103 8.05 19.19 -6.92
N ASP A 104 7.66 20.25 -7.61
CA ASP A 104 6.45 21.02 -7.29
C ASP A 104 5.16 20.27 -7.53
N TYR A 105 5.21 19.21 -8.34
CA TYR A 105 4.06 18.31 -8.59
C TYR A 105 3.94 17.23 -7.53
N ALA A 106 4.93 17.05 -6.67
CA ALA A 106 4.87 16.13 -5.55
C ALA A 106 4.17 16.76 -4.34
N SER A 107 3.26 16.04 -3.70
CA SER A 107 2.71 16.40 -2.39
C SER A 107 3.78 16.27 -1.31
N GLY A 108 3.63 16.93 -0.16
CA GLY A 108 4.58 16.85 0.95
C GLY A 108 4.92 15.41 1.33
N ARG A 109 3.89 14.60 1.57
CA ARG A 109 3.97 13.13 1.68
C ARG A 109 3.09 12.57 0.58
N HIS A 110 3.69 12.11 -0.51
CA HIS A 110 3.00 11.77 -1.73
C HIS A 110 2.69 10.28 -1.84
N ALA A 111 3.70 9.46 -1.64
CA ALA A 111 3.61 8.01 -1.72
C ALA A 111 4.44 7.34 -0.63
N ARG A 112 4.16 6.08 -0.38
CA ARG A 112 4.92 5.23 0.54
C ARG A 112 5.35 3.95 -0.17
N LEU A 113 6.65 3.66 -0.09
CA LEU A 113 7.24 2.42 -0.52
C LEU A 113 7.54 1.59 0.72
N PHE A 114 7.00 0.38 0.81
CA PHE A 114 7.16 -0.46 2.00
C PHE A 114 7.38 -1.93 1.64
N PRO A 115 8.21 -2.64 2.43
CA PRO A 115 8.46 -4.05 2.20
C PRO A 115 7.37 -4.92 2.81
N GLN A 116 7.04 -6.00 2.11
CA GLN A 116 6.21 -7.08 2.63
C GLN A 116 6.76 -8.42 2.13
N GLY A 117 7.39 -9.17 3.01
CA GLY A 117 8.14 -10.36 2.65
C GLY A 117 9.32 -10.03 1.72
N SER A 118 9.44 -10.71 0.59
CA SER A 118 10.49 -10.47 -0.41
C SER A 118 10.14 -9.40 -1.45
N ARG A 119 9.02 -8.69 -1.30
CA ARG A 119 8.52 -7.74 -2.30
C ARG A 119 8.40 -6.33 -1.72
N TRP A 120 8.47 -5.35 -2.60
CA TRP A 120 8.17 -3.97 -2.30
C TRP A 120 6.79 -3.59 -2.81
N PHE A 121 6.07 -2.81 -2.02
CA PHE A 121 4.75 -2.27 -2.36
C PHE A 121 4.82 -0.75 -2.37
N LEU A 122 4.18 -0.15 -3.37
CA LEU A 122 3.99 1.29 -3.48
C LEU A 122 2.53 1.63 -3.24
N GLU A 123 2.29 2.65 -2.42
CA GLU A 123 0.97 3.16 -2.06
C GLU A 123 0.93 4.67 -2.23
N ASP A 124 -0.13 5.19 -2.81
CA ASP A 124 -0.40 6.64 -2.86
C ASP A 124 -1.03 7.09 -1.54
N LEU A 125 -0.49 8.12 -0.92
CA LEU A 125 -0.95 8.65 0.37
C LEU A 125 -2.03 9.74 0.22
N GLY A 126 -2.83 9.69 -0.83
CA GLY A 126 -3.84 10.71 -1.14
C GLY A 126 -3.22 11.94 -1.78
N SER A 127 -2.27 11.75 -2.67
CA SER A 127 -1.57 12.83 -3.33
C SER A 127 -2.48 13.64 -4.27
N THR A 128 -2.12 14.90 -4.53
CA THR A 128 -2.89 15.79 -5.42
C THR A 128 -2.83 15.31 -6.87
N ASN A 129 -1.65 14.93 -7.36
CA ASN A 129 -1.44 14.58 -8.77
C ASN A 129 -1.45 13.07 -9.02
N GLY A 130 -1.44 12.26 -7.97
CA GLY A 130 -1.46 10.79 -8.06
C GLY A 130 -0.10 10.17 -8.33
N THR A 131 0.03 8.92 -7.92
CA THR A 131 1.17 8.04 -8.19
C THR A 131 0.84 7.14 -9.37
N TYR A 132 1.80 6.85 -10.23
CA TYR A 132 1.61 6.05 -11.44
C TYR A 132 2.64 4.92 -11.49
N VAL A 133 2.23 3.74 -11.94
CA VAL A 133 3.11 2.58 -12.22
C VAL A 133 2.86 2.16 -13.65
N ASP A 134 3.88 2.06 -14.48
CA ASP A 134 3.79 1.77 -15.91
C ASP A 134 2.75 2.63 -16.63
N GLY A 135 2.67 3.91 -16.27
CA GLY A 135 1.71 4.87 -16.82
C GLY A 135 0.28 4.77 -16.29
N GLN A 136 -0.03 3.79 -15.42
CA GLN A 136 -1.36 3.63 -14.82
C GLN A 136 -1.40 4.24 -13.42
N ARG A 137 -2.44 5.03 -13.13
CA ARG A 137 -2.62 5.63 -11.81
C ARG A 137 -2.93 4.58 -10.75
N LEU A 138 -2.22 4.64 -9.64
CA LEU A 138 -2.48 3.78 -8.50
C LEU A 138 -3.82 4.14 -7.83
N SER A 139 -4.61 3.11 -7.54
CA SER A 139 -5.83 3.19 -6.72
C SER A 139 -5.72 2.40 -5.42
N ARG A 140 -4.70 1.58 -5.29
CA ARG A 140 -4.40 0.74 -4.13
C ARG A 140 -2.91 0.41 -4.11
N ALA A 141 -2.41 -0.07 -2.97
CA ALA A 141 -1.05 -0.56 -2.87
C ALA A 141 -0.77 -1.66 -3.92
N THR A 142 0.33 -1.51 -4.66
CA THR A 142 0.71 -2.38 -5.79
C THR A 142 2.16 -2.82 -5.62
N VAL A 143 2.45 -4.06 -5.98
CA VAL A 143 3.82 -4.61 -5.99
C VAL A 143 4.64 -3.89 -7.05
N ILE A 144 5.86 -3.49 -6.68
CA ILE A 144 6.86 -2.96 -7.60
C ILE A 144 7.98 -3.99 -7.76
N GLU A 145 8.14 -4.48 -8.97
CA GLU A 145 9.22 -5.41 -9.32
C GLU A 145 10.49 -4.64 -9.71
N PRO A 146 11.67 -5.28 -9.63
CA PRO A 146 12.91 -4.68 -10.13
C PRO A 146 12.77 -4.27 -11.60
N GLY A 147 13.15 -3.02 -11.92
CA GLY A 147 13.04 -2.47 -13.27
C GLY A 147 11.69 -1.88 -13.64
N THR A 148 10.63 -2.09 -12.83
CA THR A 148 9.34 -1.41 -13.05
C THR A 148 9.47 0.07 -12.76
N GLU A 149 9.03 0.90 -13.70
CA GLU A 149 9.02 2.35 -13.54
C GLU A 149 7.76 2.83 -12.81
N PHE A 150 7.96 3.68 -11.84
CA PHE A 150 6.85 4.37 -11.18
C PHE A 150 7.16 5.86 -11.04
N ARG A 151 6.09 6.68 -11.12
CA ARG A 151 6.18 8.13 -11.12
C ARG A 151 5.41 8.71 -9.95
N VAL A 152 6.07 9.61 -9.24
CA VAL A 152 5.56 10.39 -8.10
C VAL A 152 5.67 11.87 -8.46
N GLY A 153 4.54 12.54 -8.68
CA GLY A 153 4.54 13.88 -9.25
C GLY A 153 5.11 13.90 -10.67
N GLY A 154 6.18 14.65 -10.90
CA GLY A 154 6.96 14.69 -12.15
C GLY A 154 8.23 13.84 -12.12
N THR A 155 8.52 13.14 -11.02
CA THR A 155 9.74 12.36 -10.80
C THR A 155 9.50 10.89 -11.08
N THR A 156 10.30 10.29 -11.97
CA THR A 156 10.25 8.85 -12.31
C THR A 156 11.36 8.08 -11.58
N MET A 157 11.01 6.93 -11.06
CA MET A 157 11.88 6.08 -10.24
C MET A 157 11.72 4.62 -10.62
N GLN A 158 12.73 3.79 -10.28
CA GLN A 158 12.69 2.34 -10.40
C GLN A 158 13.43 1.66 -9.25
N LEU A 159 13.04 0.42 -8.96
CA LEU A 159 13.78 -0.44 -8.04
C LEU A 159 14.86 -1.24 -8.78
N ARG A 160 16.03 -1.38 -8.14
CA ARG A 160 17.13 -2.23 -8.61
C ARG A 160 17.56 -3.22 -7.53
N GLY A 161 17.95 -4.41 -7.93
CA GLY A 161 18.51 -5.45 -7.07
C GLY A 161 20.02 -5.43 -7.06
#